data_2afabf18330ddd3bc7b6cce35575ec2a
#
_entry.id   2afabf18330ddd3bc7b6cce35575ec2a
#
_cell.length_a   1.000
_cell.length_b   1.000
_cell.length_c   1.000
_cell.angle_alpha   90.00
_cell.angle_beta   90.00
_cell.angle_gamma   90.00
#
_symmetry.space_group_name_H-M   'P 1'
#
loop_
_entity.id
_entity.type
_entity.pdbx_description
1 polymer ?
#
loop_
_entity_poly.entity_id
_entity_poly.type
_entity_poly.pdbx_seq_one_letter_code
_entity_poly.pdbx_strand_id
1 'polypeptide(L)'
;MSVYNQNRGGIIQIIIGIIFTILIAQLISVQIFSSKYKLAADNNAIYRRIIYPDRGIIYDRRKKALLENTISYDLAVIPNEAKGVDTNMLCQILNIDKATYSKRIIEAIIKNTRVKASTFEAFLSAETYAQLNENLYRFPGFSLSERSIRSYPYNTAAHVLGYVAEVDVNFLQKHAAEGYEMGDYAGMTGLERFYEPILMGQRGVTRFLRDNKGKI
;
A
#
# COMPACT_ATOMS: atom_id res chain seq x y z
N MET A 1 -24.10 -67.75 23.35
CA MET A 1 -23.05 -67.07 22.52
C MET A 1 -23.23 -65.53 22.41
N SER A 2 -23.82 -64.83 23.36
CA SER A 2 -24.08 -63.37 23.25
C SER A 2 -23.34 -62.45 24.24
N VAL A 3 -22.60 -62.98 25.18
CA VAL A 3 -21.88 -62.17 26.18
C VAL A 3 -20.53 -61.59 25.68
N TYR A 4 -19.97 -62.13 24.60
CA TYR A 4 -18.69 -61.71 24.07
C TYR A 4 -18.76 -60.40 23.25
N ASN A 5 -19.91 -59.98 22.78
CA ASN A 5 -20.06 -58.77 21.96
C ASN A 5 -20.37 -57.49 22.76
N GLN A 6 -20.88 -57.58 23.99
CA GLN A 6 -21.24 -56.41 24.80
C GLN A 6 -20.00 -55.64 25.30
N ASN A 7 -18.94 -56.35 25.66
CA ASN A 7 -17.70 -55.69 26.14
C ASN A 7 -16.93 -54.96 25.02
N ARG A 8 -17.05 -55.42 23.78
CA ARG A 8 -16.38 -54.74 22.65
C ARG A 8 -17.07 -53.44 22.28
N GLY A 9 -18.40 -53.36 22.40
CA GLY A 9 -19.17 -52.12 22.18
C GLY A 9 -18.81 -51.05 23.20
N GLY A 10 -18.66 -51.41 24.46
CA GLY A 10 -18.26 -50.48 25.53
C GLY A 10 -16.83 -49.93 25.36
N ILE A 11 -15.88 -50.77 24.91
CA ILE A 11 -14.51 -50.36 24.66
C ILE A 11 -14.47 -49.34 23.48
N ILE A 12 -15.23 -49.59 22.41
CA ILE A 12 -15.29 -48.67 21.25
C ILE A 12 -15.90 -47.32 21.69
N GLN A 13 -16.97 -47.33 22.50
CA GLN A 13 -17.55 -46.08 23.01
C GLN A 13 -16.60 -45.27 23.87
N ILE A 14 -15.80 -45.93 24.73
CA ILE A 14 -14.76 -45.26 25.53
C ILE A 14 -13.67 -44.65 24.64
N ILE A 15 -13.21 -45.38 23.62
CA ILE A 15 -12.18 -44.86 22.68
C ILE A 15 -12.71 -43.65 21.94
N ILE A 16 -13.95 -43.70 21.42
CA ILE A 16 -14.59 -42.58 20.75
C ILE A 16 -14.72 -41.38 21.71
N GLY A 17 -15.14 -41.61 22.95
CA GLY A 17 -15.24 -40.56 23.97
C GLY A 17 -13.89 -39.87 24.26
N ILE A 18 -12.82 -40.66 24.38
CA ILE A 18 -11.45 -40.11 24.59
C ILE A 18 -11.01 -39.29 23.40
N ILE A 19 -11.18 -39.78 22.17
CA ILE A 19 -10.83 -39.06 20.95
C ILE A 19 -11.61 -37.74 20.88
N PHE A 20 -12.90 -37.77 21.14
CA PHE A 20 -13.76 -36.57 21.13
C PHE A 20 -13.34 -35.54 22.19
N THR A 21 -12.98 -35.99 23.38
CA THR A 21 -12.46 -35.12 24.44
C THR A 21 -11.16 -34.47 24.06
N ILE A 22 -10.24 -35.20 23.43
CA ILE A 22 -8.97 -34.68 22.94
C ILE A 22 -9.21 -33.62 21.85
N LEU A 23 -10.14 -33.87 20.92
CA LEU A 23 -10.49 -32.90 19.86
C LEU A 23 -11.08 -31.62 20.44
N ILE A 24 -11.99 -31.72 21.43
CA ILE A 24 -12.54 -30.55 22.10
C ILE A 24 -11.46 -29.79 22.86
N ALA A 25 -10.58 -30.46 23.57
CA ALA A 25 -9.47 -29.80 24.26
C ALA A 25 -8.53 -29.07 23.32
N GLN A 26 -8.21 -29.66 22.15
CA GLN A 26 -7.45 -29.00 21.10
C GLN A 26 -8.19 -27.79 20.52
N LEU A 27 -9.49 -27.91 20.27
CA LEU A 27 -10.30 -26.82 19.75
C LEU A 27 -10.33 -25.63 20.71
N ILE A 28 -10.53 -25.88 22.00
CA ILE A 28 -10.47 -24.88 23.06
C ILE A 28 -9.09 -24.23 23.13
N SER A 29 -8.02 -25.01 23.04
CA SER A 29 -6.65 -24.50 23.04
C SER A 29 -6.40 -23.54 21.87
N VAL A 30 -6.81 -23.90 20.66
CA VAL A 30 -6.62 -23.08 19.46
C VAL A 30 -7.50 -21.82 19.48
N GLN A 31 -8.75 -21.92 19.95
CA GLN A 31 -9.69 -20.79 19.94
C GLN A 31 -9.48 -19.81 21.09
N ILE A 32 -9.12 -20.28 22.28
CA ILE A 32 -9.05 -19.44 23.48
C ILE A 32 -7.61 -19.00 23.77
N PHE A 33 -6.64 -19.93 23.68
CA PHE A 33 -5.27 -19.66 24.10
C PHE A 33 -4.35 -19.20 22.96
N SER A 34 -4.73 -19.37 21.68
CA SER A 34 -3.87 -18.98 20.55
C SER A 34 -4.18 -17.58 20.06
N SER A 35 -3.45 -16.58 20.54
CA SER A 35 -3.46 -15.22 20.02
C SER A 35 -2.94 -15.12 18.58
N LYS A 36 -2.13 -16.07 18.12
CA LYS A 36 -1.53 -16.10 16.77
C LYS A 36 -2.59 -16.11 15.65
N TYR A 37 -3.64 -16.94 15.81
CA TYR A 37 -4.70 -17.04 14.80
C TYR A 37 -5.63 -15.83 14.82
N LYS A 38 -5.87 -15.24 15.98
CA LYS A 38 -6.62 -14.00 16.12
C LYS A 38 -5.90 -12.84 15.43
N LEU A 39 -4.59 -12.71 15.67
CA LEU A 39 -3.75 -11.70 15.02
C LEU A 39 -3.69 -11.88 13.48
N ALA A 40 -3.62 -13.13 13.02
CA ALA A 40 -3.65 -13.45 11.59
C ALA A 40 -5.02 -13.13 10.95
N ALA A 41 -6.12 -13.42 11.65
CA ALA A 41 -7.47 -13.07 11.21
C ALA A 41 -7.67 -11.56 11.13
N ASP A 42 -7.25 -10.81 12.16
CA ASP A 42 -7.31 -9.35 12.17
C ASP A 42 -6.46 -8.73 11.06
N ASN A 43 -5.27 -9.26 10.80
CA ASN A 43 -4.40 -8.80 9.72
C ASN A 43 -4.96 -9.12 8.32
N ASN A 44 -5.74 -10.18 8.18
CA ASN A 44 -6.40 -10.52 6.91
C ASN A 44 -7.69 -9.73 6.68
N ALA A 45 -8.43 -9.39 7.76
CA ALA A 45 -9.68 -8.66 7.69
C ALA A 45 -9.49 -7.14 7.59
N ILE A 46 -8.36 -6.61 8.07
CA ILE A 46 -8.09 -5.18 8.13
C ILE A 46 -7.01 -4.81 7.11
N TYR A 47 -7.42 -4.08 6.08
CA TYR A 47 -6.48 -3.40 5.19
C TYR A 47 -6.09 -2.04 5.78
N ARG A 48 -4.80 -1.86 6.03
CA ARG A 48 -4.25 -0.59 6.52
C ARG A 48 -3.72 0.22 5.36
N ARG A 49 -4.30 1.39 5.14
CA ARG A 49 -3.81 2.37 4.18
C ARG A 49 -3.07 3.47 4.92
N ILE A 50 -1.81 3.64 4.61
CA ILE A 50 -1.00 4.73 5.14
C ILE A 50 -1.39 6.00 4.39
N ILE A 51 -1.70 7.07 5.14
CA ILE A 51 -1.92 8.41 4.60
C ILE A 51 -0.70 9.23 4.94
N TYR A 52 0.01 9.65 3.90
CA TYR A 52 1.15 10.54 4.06
C TYR A 52 0.65 11.97 4.31
N PRO A 53 1.14 12.64 5.36
CA PRO A 53 0.79 14.03 5.61
C PRO A 53 1.45 14.93 4.57
N ASP A 54 0.84 16.09 4.35
CA ASP A 54 1.51 17.15 3.62
C ASP A 54 2.73 17.63 4.40
N ARG A 55 3.82 17.85 3.68
CA ARG A 55 5.06 18.31 4.26
C ARG A 55 4.95 19.78 4.70
N GLY A 56 5.58 20.16 5.80
CA GLY A 56 5.56 21.55 6.30
C GLY A 56 6.07 22.55 5.25
N ILE A 57 5.45 23.72 5.17
CA ILE A 57 5.82 24.78 4.23
C ILE A 57 6.96 25.61 4.85
N ILE A 58 7.95 25.99 4.05
CA ILE A 58 9.06 26.88 4.48
C ILE A 58 8.81 28.29 3.94
N TYR A 59 8.78 29.24 4.81
CA TYR A 59 8.53 30.65 4.51
C TYR A 59 9.79 31.50 4.68
N ASP A 60 9.85 32.59 3.96
CA ASP A 60 10.81 33.66 4.22
C ASP A 60 10.37 34.56 5.39
N ARG A 61 11.22 35.53 5.78
CA ARG A 61 10.90 36.52 6.83
C ARG A 61 9.67 37.39 6.52
N ARG A 62 9.24 37.45 5.26
CA ARG A 62 8.07 38.20 4.76
C ARG A 62 6.84 37.32 4.62
N LYS A 63 6.87 36.09 5.14
CA LYS A 63 5.83 35.08 5.02
C LYS A 63 5.54 34.63 3.58
N LYS A 64 6.51 34.77 2.67
CA LYS A 64 6.41 34.26 1.32
C LYS A 64 6.89 32.81 1.31
N ALA A 65 6.12 31.89 0.73
CA ALA A 65 6.48 30.49 0.66
C ALA A 65 7.71 30.32 -0.25
N LEU A 66 8.78 29.78 0.31
CA LEU A 66 10.00 29.38 -0.44
C LEU A 66 9.88 27.95 -0.94
N LEU A 67 9.30 27.08 -0.12
CA LEU A 67 8.99 25.70 -0.47
C LEU A 67 7.52 25.44 -0.09
N GLU A 68 6.79 24.87 -1.02
CA GLU A 68 5.37 24.53 -0.86
C GLU A 68 5.06 23.14 -1.39
N ASN A 69 3.84 22.66 -1.16
CA ASN A 69 3.39 21.39 -1.70
C ASN A 69 2.46 21.66 -2.87
N THR A 70 2.60 20.86 -3.91
CA THR A 70 1.71 20.87 -5.09
C THR A 70 1.12 19.48 -5.26
N ILE A 71 -0.16 19.40 -5.63
CA ILE A 71 -0.81 18.14 -5.93
C ILE A 71 -0.36 17.68 -7.32
N SER A 72 0.09 16.45 -7.39
CA SER A 72 0.34 15.72 -8.62
C SER A 72 -0.55 14.49 -8.68
N TYR A 73 -0.79 13.97 -9.84
CA TYR A 73 -1.65 12.83 -10.08
C TYR A 73 -0.84 11.66 -10.64
N ASP A 74 -1.10 10.48 -10.14
CA ASP A 74 -0.52 9.24 -10.63
C ASP A 74 -1.62 8.31 -11.15
N LEU A 75 -1.32 7.59 -12.21
CA LEU A 75 -2.12 6.47 -12.68
C LEU A 75 -1.55 5.18 -12.10
N ALA A 76 -2.34 4.48 -11.32
CA ALA A 76 -2.00 3.17 -10.78
C ALA A 76 -2.74 2.06 -11.53
N VAL A 77 -2.16 0.87 -11.58
CA VAL A 77 -2.75 -0.32 -12.22
C VAL A 77 -2.68 -1.53 -11.30
N ILE A 78 -3.75 -2.32 -11.27
CA ILE A 78 -3.78 -3.68 -10.72
C ILE A 78 -3.77 -4.64 -11.92
N PRO A 79 -2.62 -5.26 -12.25
CA PRO A 79 -2.48 -6.01 -13.50
C PRO A 79 -3.48 -7.16 -13.68
N ASN A 80 -3.91 -7.79 -12.58
CA ASN A 80 -4.88 -8.88 -12.63
C ASN A 80 -6.31 -8.42 -12.98
N GLU A 81 -6.63 -7.17 -12.71
CA GLU A 81 -7.93 -6.54 -12.98
C GLU A 81 -7.95 -5.79 -14.32
N ALA A 82 -6.79 -5.50 -14.89
CA ALA A 82 -6.62 -4.79 -16.16
C ALA A 82 -6.94 -5.67 -17.37
N LYS A 83 -8.08 -6.37 -17.35
CA LYS A 83 -8.57 -7.24 -18.43
C LYS A 83 -9.64 -6.52 -19.22
N GLY A 84 -9.52 -6.53 -20.56
CA GLY A 84 -10.49 -5.86 -21.43
C GLY A 84 -10.35 -4.35 -21.51
N VAL A 85 -9.22 -3.81 -21.11
CA VAL A 85 -8.88 -2.38 -21.20
C VAL A 85 -8.81 -1.94 -22.65
N ASP A 86 -9.39 -0.79 -22.96
CA ASP A 86 -9.19 -0.11 -24.25
C ASP A 86 -7.76 0.47 -24.31
N THR A 87 -6.80 -0.42 -24.63
CA THR A 87 -5.38 -0.06 -24.68
C THR A 87 -5.07 0.98 -25.74
N ASN A 88 -5.85 1.05 -26.84
CA ASN A 88 -5.63 2.04 -27.88
C ASN A 88 -5.92 3.44 -27.36
N MET A 89 -7.08 3.62 -26.72
CA MET A 89 -7.47 4.90 -26.15
C MET A 89 -6.55 5.31 -25.00
N LEU A 90 -6.18 4.37 -24.11
CA LEU A 90 -5.26 4.67 -23.00
C LEU A 90 -3.89 5.12 -23.53
N CYS A 91 -3.35 4.44 -24.54
CA CYS A 91 -2.10 4.82 -25.18
C CYS A 91 -2.17 6.20 -25.84
N GLN A 92 -3.30 6.55 -26.47
CA GLN A 92 -3.51 7.87 -27.05
C GLN A 92 -3.52 8.97 -25.99
N ILE A 93 -4.26 8.79 -24.90
CA ILE A 93 -4.34 9.78 -23.80
C ILE A 93 -2.97 9.99 -23.16
N LEU A 94 -2.22 8.92 -22.92
CA LEU A 94 -0.88 8.96 -22.31
C LEU A 94 0.22 9.30 -23.30
N ASN A 95 -0.09 9.39 -24.61
CA ASN A 95 0.87 9.59 -25.69
C ASN A 95 2.03 8.57 -25.64
N ILE A 96 1.72 7.29 -25.44
CA ILE A 96 2.66 6.17 -25.41
C ILE A 96 2.33 5.14 -26.49
N ASP A 97 3.30 4.34 -26.87
CA ASP A 97 3.10 3.21 -27.78
C ASP A 97 2.70 1.92 -27.02
N LYS A 98 2.17 0.93 -27.73
CA LYS A 98 1.76 -0.35 -27.15
C LYS A 98 2.93 -1.14 -26.55
N ALA A 99 4.14 -0.96 -27.07
CA ALA A 99 5.31 -1.62 -26.54
C ALA A 99 5.65 -1.07 -25.15
N THR A 100 5.60 0.24 -24.99
CA THR A 100 5.76 0.92 -23.68
C THR A 100 4.66 0.53 -22.70
N TYR A 101 3.41 0.45 -23.15
CA TYR A 101 2.31 -0.05 -22.31
C TYR A 101 2.62 -1.45 -21.76
N SER A 102 2.99 -2.39 -22.64
CA SER A 102 3.30 -3.76 -22.24
C SER A 102 4.49 -3.84 -21.29
N LYS A 103 5.53 -3.04 -21.53
CA LYS A 103 6.69 -2.94 -20.65
C LYS A 103 6.31 -2.46 -19.26
N ARG A 104 5.50 -1.40 -19.15
CA ARG A 104 5.03 -0.86 -17.87
C ARG A 104 4.16 -1.83 -17.08
N ILE A 105 3.32 -2.61 -17.75
CA ILE A 105 2.54 -3.69 -17.09
C ILE A 105 3.48 -4.75 -16.49
N ILE A 106 4.51 -5.15 -17.24
CA ILE A 106 5.51 -6.12 -16.75
C ILE A 106 6.28 -5.55 -15.55
N GLU A 107 6.72 -4.30 -15.62
CA GLU A 107 7.39 -3.61 -14.51
C GLU A 107 6.49 -3.51 -13.27
N ALA A 108 5.20 -3.21 -13.45
CA ALA A 108 4.22 -3.19 -12.38
C ALA A 108 4.08 -4.56 -11.67
N ILE A 109 4.11 -5.66 -12.45
CA ILE A 109 4.06 -7.03 -11.93
C ILE A 109 5.33 -7.36 -11.15
N ILE A 110 6.50 -6.98 -11.67
CA ILE A 110 7.80 -7.23 -11.01
C ILE A 110 7.90 -6.44 -9.70
N LYS A 111 7.46 -5.20 -9.69
CA LYS A 111 7.55 -4.31 -8.52
C LYS A 111 6.64 -4.75 -7.36
N ASN A 112 5.37 -5.08 -7.64
CA ASN A 112 4.36 -5.25 -6.58
C ASN A 112 3.45 -6.47 -6.74
N THR A 113 3.77 -7.41 -7.61
CA THR A 113 2.90 -8.56 -7.95
C THR A 113 1.69 -8.20 -8.82
N ARG A 114 0.94 -9.23 -9.25
CA ARG A 114 -0.21 -9.06 -10.16
C ARG A 114 -1.48 -8.55 -9.47
N VAL A 115 -1.56 -8.66 -8.14
CA VAL A 115 -2.77 -8.37 -7.33
C VAL A 115 -2.70 -7.07 -6.56
N LYS A 116 -1.53 -6.44 -6.52
CA LYS A 116 -1.34 -5.15 -5.84
C LYS A 116 -1.29 -4.01 -6.84
N ALA A 117 -1.83 -2.87 -6.44
CA ALA A 117 -1.72 -1.65 -7.22
C ALA A 117 -0.26 -1.23 -7.35
N SER A 118 0.15 -0.88 -8.56
CA SER A 118 1.47 -0.34 -8.90
C SER A 118 1.31 0.92 -9.71
N THR A 119 2.21 1.87 -9.56
CA THR A 119 2.24 3.07 -10.38
C THR A 119 2.54 2.69 -11.82
N PHE A 120 1.63 3.04 -12.73
CA PHE A 120 1.77 2.84 -14.18
C PHE A 120 2.38 4.08 -14.85
N GLU A 121 1.89 5.27 -14.51
CA GLU A 121 2.41 6.57 -14.92
C GLU A 121 2.39 7.51 -13.74
N ALA A 122 3.48 8.22 -13.48
CA ALA A 122 3.57 9.20 -12.42
C ALA A 122 3.58 10.63 -13.00
N PHE A 123 3.24 11.61 -12.19
CA PHE A 123 3.28 13.02 -12.54
C PHE A 123 2.45 13.40 -13.76
N LEU A 124 1.20 12.93 -13.80
CA LEU A 124 0.26 13.29 -14.85
C LEU A 124 0.02 14.80 -14.91
N SER A 125 -0.08 15.33 -16.13
CA SER A 125 -0.55 16.70 -16.31
C SER A 125 -2.03 16.83 -15.94
N ALA A 126 -2.49 18.04 -15.60
CA ALA A 126 -3.90 18.28 -15.28
C ALA A 126 -4.84 17.91 -16.44
N GLU A 127 -4.40 18.12 -17.68
CA GLU A 127 -5.16 17.75 -18.87
C GLU A 127 -5.29 16.23 -19.02
N THR A 128 -4.17 15.51 -18.89
CA THR A 128 -4.14 14.04 -18.96
C THR A 128 -4.95 13.42 -17.85
N TYR A 129 -4.86 13.98 -16.64
CA TYR A 129 -5.69 13.56 -15.50
C TYR A 129 -7.18 13.73 -15.80
N ALA A 130 -7.61 14.88 -16.31
CA ALA A 130 -9.02 15.13 -16.63
C ALA A 130 -9.54 14.13 -17.67
N GLN A 131 -8.78 13.91 -18.75
CA GLN A 131 -9.13 12.95 -19.80
C GLN A 131 -9.21 11.50 -19.28
N LEU A 132 -8.27 11.09 -18.43
CA LEU A 132 -8.29 9.78 -17.81
C LEU A 132 -9.46 9.61 -16.84
N ASN A 133 -9.74 10.63 -16.04
CA ASN A 133 -10.83 10.60 -15.06
C ASN A 133 -12.21 10.48 -15.73
N GLU A 134 -12.42 11.20 -16.83
CA GLU A 134 -13.64 11.11 -17.65
C GLU A 134 -13.86 9.71 -18.25
N ASN A 135 -12.77 9.03 -18.64
CA ASN A 135 -12.79 7.75 -19.33
C ASN A 135 -12.40 6.56 -18.44
N LEU A 136 -12.28 6.75 -17.13
CA LEU A 136 -11.77 5.72 -16.20
C LEU A 136 -12.59 4.43 -16.23
N TYR A 137 -13.89 4.51 -16.51
CA TYR A 137 -14.79 3.37 -16.65
C TYR A 137 -14.40 2.40 -17.78
N ARG A 138 -13.63 2.87 -18.79
CA ARG A 138 -13.10 2.07 -19.92
C ARG A 138 -11.78 1.35 -19.55
N PHE A 139 -11.19 1.70 -18.42
CA PHE A 139 -9.89 1.20 -18.01
C PHE A 139 -10.02 0.38 -16.71
N PRO A 140 -10.69 -0.80 -16.74
CA PRO A 140 -10.80 -1.64 -15.56
C PRO A 140 -9.43 -1.98 -15.02
N GLY A 141 -9.29 -1.98 -13.68
CA GLY A 141 -8.03 -2.22 -12.98
C GLY A 141 -7.08 -1.02 -12.94
N PHE A 142 -7.44 0.11 -13.56
CA PHE A 142 -6.72 1.37 -13.39
C PHE A 142 -7.41 2.27 -12.37
N SER A 143 -6.63 3.03 -11.65
CA SER A 143 -7.10 4.02 -10.67
C SER A 143 -6.22 5.25 -10.68
N LEU A 144 -6.82 6.40 -10.46
CA LEU A 144 -6.11 7.66 -10.28
C LEU A 144 -5.88 7.90 -8.79
N SER A 145 -4.69 8.34 -8.43
CA SER A 145 -4.33 8.71 -7.06
C SER A 145 -3.66 10.08 -7.03
N GLU A 146 -4.01 10.85 -6.02
CA GLU A 146 -3.38 12.12 -5.75
C GLU A 146 -2.12 11.90 -4.90
N ARG A 147 -1.08 12.64 -5.22
CA ARG A 147 0.17 12.66 -4.48
C ARG A 147 0.60 14.10 -4.22
N SER A 148 0.93 14.41 -2.99
CA SER A 148 1.57 15.67 -2.64
C SER A 148 3.05 15.60 -3.00
N ILE A 149 3.52 16.54 -3.82
CA ILE A 149 4.92 16.66 -4.22
C ILE A 149 5.49 17.99 -3.77
N ARG A 150 6.79 18.02 -3.50
CA ARG A 150 7.50 19.24 -3.12
C ARG A 150 7.69 20.16 -4.31
N SER A 151 7.23 21.39 -4.20
CA SER A 151 7.37 22.44 -5.20
C SER A 151 8.40 23.48 -4.77
N TYR A 152 9.20 23.92 -5.72
CA TYR A 152 10.26 24.93 -5.57
C TYR A 152 9.95 26.12 -6.47
N PRO A 153 9.08 27.06 -6.04
CA PRO A 153 8.61 28.15 -6.89
C PRO A 153 9.71 29.07 -7.39
N TYR A 154 10.85 29.10 -6.68
CA TYR A 154 11.97 29.99 -6.98
C TYR A 154 13.24 29.20 -7.23
N ASN A 155 13.92 29.51 -8.34
CA ASN A 155 15.24 28.97 -8.69
C ASN A 155 16.39 29.65 -7.91
N THR A 156 16.26 29.73 -6.57
CA THR A 156 17.24 30.38 -5.72
C THR A 156 17.57 29.51 -4.53
N ALA A 157 18.81 29.64 -4.02
CA ALA A 157 19.25 29.05 -2.76
C ALA A 157 19.09 27.51 -2.67
N ALA A 158 19.16 26.77 -3.79
CA ALA A 158 18.96 25.33 -3.84
C ALA A 158 19.82 24.55 -2.84
N HIS A 159 21.09 24.97 -2.64
CA HIS A 159 21.99 24.34 -1.67
C HIS A 159 21.57 24.58 -0.23
N VAL A 160 20.93 25.73 0.07
CA VAL A 160 20.42 26.04 1.42
C VAL A 160 19.11 25.35 1.67
N LEU A 161 18.18 25.41 0.74
CA LEU A 161 16.87 24.79 0.84
C LEU A 161 16.95 23.26 0.88
N GLY A 162 17.81 22.68 0.05
CA GLY A 162 17.94 21.26 -0.09
C GLY A 162 16.86 20.66 -1.00
N TYR A 163 16.75 19.35 -0.97
CA TYR A 163 15.74 18.61 -1.75
C TYR A 163 15.20 17.41 -0.98
N VAL A 164 14.06 16.93 -1.42
CA VAL A 164 13.36 15.75 -0.92
C VAL A 164 13.47 14.63 -1.95
N ALA A 165 13.76 13.41 -1.48
CA ALA A 165 13.78 12.22 -2.33
C ALA A 165 13.15 11.02 -1.61
N GLU A 166 12.76 10.01 -2.38
CA GLU A 166 12.29 8.73 -1.84
C GLU A 166 13.44 8.03 -1.11
N VAL A 167 13.13 7.47 0.07
CA VAL A 167 14.13 6.77 0.89
C VAL A 167 14.53 5.45 0.23
N ASP A 168 15.83 5.21 0.16
CA ASP A 168 16.39 3.96 -0.31
C ASP A 168 16.74 3.02 0.85
N VAL A 169 17.14 1.78 0.53
CA VAL A 169 17.51 0.77 1.53
C VAL A 169 18.68 1.24 2.41
N ASN A 170 19.63 1.97 1.84
CA ASN A 170 20.78 2.48 2.59
C ASN A 170 20.36 3.57 3.58
N PHE A 171 19.42 4.42 3.18
CA PHE A 171 18.86 5.45 4.06
C PHE A 171 18.11 4.80 5.23
N LEU A 172 17.27 3.79 4.95
CA LEU A 172 16.53 3.06 5.98
C LEU A 172 17.43 2.40 7.02
N GLN A 173 18.55 1.79 6.58
CA GLN A 173 19.51 1.18 7.50
C GLN A 173 20.17 2.22 8.43
N LYS A 174 20.49 3.40 7.92
CA LYS A 174 21.11 4.48 8.69
C LYS A 174 20.13 5.18 9.64
N HIS A 175 18.84 5.19 9.30
CA HIS A 175 17.78 5.90 10.02
C HIS A 175 16.68 4.97 10.55
N ALA A 176 17.04 3.73 10.90
CA ALA A 176 16.10 2.70 11.38
C ALA A 176 15.30 3.13 12.62
N ALA A 177 15.87 3.99 13.47
CA ALA A 177 15.20 4.51 14.67
C ALA A 177 14.16 5.62 14.37
N GLU A 178 14.20 6.21 13.18
CA GLU A 178 13.32 7.33 12.79
C GLU A 178 11.98 6.86 12.21
N GLY A 179 11.80 5.54 12.04
CA GLY A 179 10.53 4.92 11.65
C GLY A 179 10.14 5.11 10.18
N TYR A 180 11.09 5.32 9.29
CA TYR A 180 10.86 5.37 7.85
C TYR A 180 10.53 3.98 7.28
N GLU A 181 9.72 3.97 6.23
CA GLU A 181 9.39 2.78 5.45
C GLU A 181 9.71 3.01 3.96
N MET A 182 9.81 1.93 3.21
CA MET A 182 10.01 2.01 1.75
C MET A 182 8.84 2.76 1.10
N GLY A 183 9.19 3.76 0.26
CA GLY A 183 8.21 4.64 -0.39
C GLY A 183 7.98 5.97 0.33
N ASP A 184 8.58 6.18 1.52
CA ASP A 184 8.58 7.47 2.17
C ASP A 184 9.48 8.48 1.46
N TYR A 185 9.22 9.74 1.73
CA TYR A 185 10.04 10.84 1.25
C TYR A 185 10.73 11.53 2.43
N ALA A 186 12.02 11.77 2.32
CA ALA A 186 12.83 12.45 3.33
C ALA A 186 13.65 13.59 2.74
N GLY A 187 13.94 14.59 3.54
CA GLY A 187 14.88 15.65 3.20
C GLY A 187 16.31 15.11 3.15
N MET A 188 16.96 15.24 2.01
CA MET A 188 18.32 14.70 1.81
C MET A 188 19.41 15.69 2.18
N THR A 189 19.18 16.97 1.96
CA THR A 189 20.17 18.04 2.20
C THR A 189 19.52 19.32 2.70
N GLY A 190 20.34 20.29 3.13
CA GLY A 190 19.93 21.65 3.48
C GLY A 190 18.91 21.77 4.61
N LEU A 191 18.04 22.75 4.51
CA LEU A 191 16.97 23.01 5.51
C LEU A 191 15.96 21.87 5.54
N GLU A 192 15.66 21.24 4.41
CA GLU A 192 14.78 20.07 4.32
C GLU A 192 15.28 18.94 5.22
N ARG A 193 16.60 18.69 5.25
CA ARG A 193 17.21 17.66 6.09
C ARG A 193 17.27 18.12 7.56
N PHE A 194 17.66 19.35 7.80
CA PHE A 194 17.85 19.83 9.17
C PHE A 194 16.54 19.90 9.94
N TYR A 195 15.47 20.34 9.29
CA TYR A 195 14.14 20.45 9.89
C TYR A 195 13.23 19.24 9.60
N GLU A 196 13.80 18.14 9.14
CA GLU A 196 13.04 16.91 8.82
C GLU A 196 12.03 16.50 9.91
N PRO A 197 12.40 16.43 11.22
CA PRO A 197 11.48 16.00 12.26
C PRO A 197 10.24 16.89 12.41
N ILE A 198 10.34 18.15 11.95
CA ILE A 198 9.23 19.13 12.00
C ILE A 198 8.45 19.10 10.68
N LEU A 199 9.17 18.98 9.56
CA LEU A 199 8.59 19.10 8.22
C LEU A 199 7.87 17.82 7.75
N MET A 200 8.30 16.64 8.20
CA MET A 200 7.75 15.37 7.73
C MET A 200 6.30 15.12 8.16
N GLY A 201 5.82 15.77 9.23
CA GLY A 201 4.51 15.54 9.80
C GLY A 201 4.35 14.17 10.46
N GLN A 202 3.10 13.79 10.78
CA GLN A 202 2.79 12.48 11.35
C GLN A 202 1.94 11.68 10.39
N ARG A 203 2.32 10.43 10.15
CA ARG A 203 1.57 9.51 9.28
C ARG A 203 0.21 9.19 9.88
N GLY A 204 -0.80 9.27 9.04
CA GLY A 204 -2.13 8.75 9.34
C GLY A 204 -2.25 7.28 8.91
N VAL A 205 -3.10 6.53 9.60
CA VAL A 205 -3.46 5.16 9.21
C VAL A 205 -4.97 5.05 9.13
N THR A 206 -5.48 4.84 7.93
CA THR A 206 -6.88 4.48 7.73
C THR A 206 -7.01 2.96 7.65
N ARG A 207 -7.97 2.42 8.37
CA ARG A 207 -8.25 0.99 8.42
C ARG A 207 -9.55 0.73 7.68
N PHE A 208 -9.49 -0.14 6.68
CA PHE A 208 -10.65 -0.61 5.94
C PHE A 208 -10.89 -2.08 6.25
N LEU A 209 -12.16 -2.46 6.36
CA LEU A 209 -12.53 -3.87 6.40
C LEU A 209 -12.42 -4.44 4.99
N ARG A 210 -11.72 -5.54 4.86
CA ARG A 210 -11.52 -6.25 3.60
C ARG A 210 -12.32 -7.54 3.61
N ASP A 211 -13.10 -7.76 2.57
CA ASP A 211 -13.81 -9.03 2.37
C ASP A 211 -12.82 -10.18 2.05
N ASN A 212 -13.29 -11.42 2.20
CA ASN A 212 -12.55 -12.63 1.87
C ASN A 212 -12.10 -12.69 0.39
N LYS A 213 -12.72 -11.92 -0.50
CA LYS A 213 -12.35 -11.73 -1.92
C LYS A 213 -11.37 -10.58 -2.14
N GLY A 214 -10.93 -9.90 -1.08
CA GLY A 214 -9.99 -8.79 -1.16
C GLY A 214 -10.60 -7.43 -1.56
N LYS A 215 -11.92 -7.31 -1.66
CA LYS A 215 -12.60 -6.03 -1.87
C LYS A 215 -12.67 -5.23 -0.58
N ILE A 216 -12.44 -3.92 -0.69
CA ILE A 216 -12.58 -2.91 0.36
C ILE A 216 -13.96 -2.30 0.27
#